data_bb5ccf33e1e0a382daf1f62360645d97
#
_entry.id   bb5ccf33e1e0a382daf1f62360645d97
#
_cell.length_a   1.000
_cell.length_b   1.000
_cell.length_c   1.000
_cell.angle_alpha   90.00
_cell.angle_beta   90.00
_cell.angle_gamma   90.00
#
_symmetry.space_group_name_H-M   'P 1'
#
loop_
_entity.id
_entity.type
_entity.pdbx_description
1 polymer ?
#
loop_
_entity_poly.entity_id
_entity_poly.type
_entity_poly.pdbx_seq_one_letter_code
_entity_poly.pdbx_strand_id
1 'polypeptide(L)'
;MSCNSCSNITLPGVQGPQGPAGHDGAPGTDGDGFTGGSYDGGTGIVTFTSNDGLGFSTGDLRGADGTNGILLLGTITSPVEVSDTGYTTANAIGGSPWAVPENTLKDTGDTLRLELTVIPKKTDGEYTSLRINVGSDVVQISGSSPYDIQFQNDVWYRIEVDMIKISDTTLHVSYHSILEAQGLDFYSGNSATSFSGAVYIKSAKSSQTLNVGTNMVSNPFNVSVEMEVTNASYPAKLTHGKLYFLKQL
;
A
#
# COMPACT_ATOMS: atom_id res chain seq x y z
N MET A 1 -12.60 98.89 -78.97
CA MET A 1 -12.12 98.35 -77.70
C MET A 1 -12.57 96.85 -77.71
N SER A 2 -11.61 95.95 -77.75
CA SER A 2 -11.86 94.57 -77.90
C SER A 2 -11.77 93.91 -76.47
N CYS A 3 -12.78 93.29 -76.02
CA CYS A 3 -12.75 92.48 -74.78
C CYS A 3 -12.48 91.06 -75.19
N ASN A 4 -11.22 90.73 -75.02
CA ASN A 4 -10.77 89.32 -75.13
C ASN A 4 -10.57 88.77 -73.73
N SER A 5 -11.35 87.85 -73.38
CA SER A 5 -10.98 86.77 -72.45
C SER A 5 -12.20 86.19 -71.74
N CYS A 6 -12.91 85.30 -72.34
CA CYS A 6 -13.75 84.40 -71.56
C CYS A 6 -12.91 83.13 -71.33
N SER A 7 -12.42 83.05 -70.14
CA SER A 7 -11.75 81.79 -69.64
C SER A 7 -12.83 80.73 -69.47
N ASN A 8 -12.68 79.64 -70.22
CA ASN A 8 -13.47 78.41 -69.99
C ASN A 8 -13.16 77.89 -68.58
N ILE A 9 -14.05 78.02 -67.69
CA ILE A 9 -14.03 77.38 -66.42
C ILE A 9 -14.58 75.95 -66.62
N THR A 10 -13.71 74.96 -66.71
CA THR A 10 -14.08 73.55 -66.69
C THR A 10 -14.41 73.19 -65.21
N LEU A 11 -15.61 73.06 -64.88
CA LEU A 11 -16.06 72.57 -63.58
C LEU A 11 -15.70 71.05 -63.52
N PRO A 12 -14.98 70.61 -62.45
CA PRO A 12 -14.77 69.20 -62.28
C PRO A 12 -16.12 68.49 -62.18
N GLY A 13 -16.31 67.44 -62.95
CA GLY A 13 -17.51 66.62 -62.82
C GLY A 13 -17.70 66.11 -61.40
N VAL A 14 -18.93 66.15 -60.96
CA VAL A 14 -19.29 65.58 -59.62
C VAL A 14 -18.93 64.09 -59.66
N GLN A 15 -18.15 63.67 -58.65
CA GLN A 15 -17.83 62.24 -58.48
C GLN A 15 -19.16 61.46 -58.35
N GLY A 16 -19.28 60.38 -59.09
CA GLY A 16 -20.43 59.52 -59.02
C GLY A 16 -20.62 58.91 -57.63
N PRO A 17 -21.80 58.55 -57.21
CA PRO A 17 -22.05 57.91 -55.94
C PRO A 17 -21.22 56.62 -55.82
N GLN A 18 -20.71 56.37 -54.60
CA GLN A 18 -19.98 55.17 -54.26
C GLN A 18 -20.89 53.96 -54.50
N GLY A 19 -20.36 52.93 -55.13
CA GLY A 19 -21.09 51.67 -55.34
C GLY A 19 -21.52 51.04 -54.02
N PRO A 20 -22.55 50.23 -54.00
CA PRO A 20 -23.02 49.55 -52.81
C PRO A 20 -21.88 48.68 -52.23
N ALA A 21 -21.86 48.60 -50.91
CA ALA A 21 -20.94 47.70 -50.19
C ALA A 21 -21.08 46.26 -50.71
N GLY A 22 -20.01 45.56 -50.86
CA GLY A 22 -20.03 44.12 -51.20
C GLY A 22 -20.82 43.33 -50.18
N HIS A 23 -21.41 42.26 -50.59
CA HIS A 23 -22.09 41.36 -49.66
C HIS A 23 -21.06 40.78 -48.69
N ASP A 24 -21.50 40.58 -47.43
CA ASP A 24 -20.71 39.85 -46.44
C ASP A 24 -20.38 38.45 -46.99
N GLY A 25 -19.17 37.97 -46.78
CA GLY A 25 -18.79 36.63 -47.13
C GLY A 25 -19.67 35.61 -46.44
N ALA A 26 -19.88 34.46 -47.05
CA ALA A 26 -20.58 33.36 -46.42
C ALA A 26 -19.93 33.03 -45.07
N PRO A 27 -20.70 32.70 -43.99
CA PRO A 27 -20.13 32.21 -42.75
C PRO A 27 -19.17 31.04 -43.02
N GLY A 28 -18.03 31.01 -42.34
CA GLY A 28 -17.12 29.87 -42.41
C GLY A 28 -17.87 28.58 -42.02
N THR A 29 -17.53 27.49 -42.65
CA THR A 29 -18.03 26.18 -42.20
C THR A 29 -17.50 25.91 -40.82
N ASP A 30 -18.38 25.38 -39.94
CA ASP A 30 -17.98 24.90 -38.64
C ASP A 30 -16.79 23.97 -38.80
N GLY A 31 -15.75 24.17 -37.97
CA GLY A 31 -14.59 23.29 -37.98
C GLY A 31 -14.98 21.87 -37.60
N ASP A 32 -14.42 20.90 -38.30
CA ASP A 32 -14.59 19.50 -37.92
C ASP A 32 -13.98 19.29 -36.51
N GLY A 33 -14.81 18.87 -35.59
CA GLY A 33 -14.44 18.65 -34.20
C GLY A 33 -14.45 17.17 -33.82
N PHE A 34 -14.11 16.89 -32.59
CA PHE A 34 -14.26 15.54 -32.05
C PHE A 34 -15.73 15.16 -31.98
N THR A 35 -16.05 13.96 -32.46
CA THR A 35 -17.40 13.41 -32.49
C THR A 35 -17.73 12.46 -31.37
N GLY A 36 -16.70 12.03 -30.62
CA GLY A 36 -16.87 11.15 -29.49
C GLY A 36 -15.55 10.72 -28.89
N GLY A 37 -15.64 9.96 -27.80
CA GLY A 37 -14.52 9.30 -27.15
C GLY A 37 -14.99 8.06 -26.42
N SER A 38 -14.13 7.06 -26.32
CA SER A 38 -14.36 5.85 -25.56
C SER A 38 -13.17 5.56 -24.64
N TYR A 39 -13.46 5.06 -23.45
CA TYR A 39 -12.45 4.60 -22.49
C TYR A 39 -12.49 3.08 -22.39
N ASP A 40 -11.36 2.43 -22.60
CA ASP A 40 -11.19 1.01 -22.35
C ASP A 40 -10.56 0.80 -20.94
N GLY A 41 -11.37 0.33 -20.01
CA GLY A 41 -10.93 0.05 -18.64
C GLY A 41 -9.90 -1.07 -18.52
N GLY A 42 -9.84 -1.97 -19.51
CA GLY A 42 -8.85 -3.06 -19.53
C GLY A 42 -7.45 -2.60 -19.92
N THR A 43 -7.35 -1.63 -20.84
CA THR A 43 -6.07 -1.09 -21.35
C THR A 43 -5.75 0.29 -20.79
N GLY A 44 -6.72 1.00 -20.21
CA GLY A 44 -6.55 2.38 -19.73
C GLY A 44 -6.44 3.41 -20.83
N ILE A 45 -6.76 3.04 -22.08
CA ILE A 45 -6.63 3.89 -23.25
C ILE A 45 -7.94 4.65 -23.48
N VAL A 46 -7.83 5.96 -23.74
CA VAL A 46 -8.93 6.78 -24.25
C VAL A 46 -8.73 6.98 -25.75
N THR A 47 -9.75 6.64 -26.53
CA THR A 47 -9.78 6.87 -27.99
C THR A 47 -10.75 8.01 -28.30
N PHE A 48 -10.28 9.02 -28.99
CA PHE A 48 -11.07 10.14 -29.50
C PHE A 48 -11.32 9.93 -30.99
N THR A 49 -12.58 10.13 -31.40
CA THR A 49 -13.00 10.05 -32.80
C THR A 49 -13.30 11.44 -33.35
N SER A 50 -13.01 11.66 -34.62
CA SER A 50 -13.21 12.92 -35.33
C SER A 50 -13.70 12.64 -36.74
N ASN A 51 -14.50 13.53 -37.30
CA ASN A 51 -15.01 13.41 -38.68
C ASN A 51 -13.96 13.74 -39.74
N ASP A 52 -12.90 14.42 -39.39
CA ASP A 52 -11.80 14.81 -40.30
C ASP A 52 -10.65 13.79 -40.30
N GLY A 53 -10.77 12.69 -39.60
CA GLY A 53 -9.73 11.68 -39.47
C GLY A 53 -8.59 12.02 -38.53
N LEU A 54 -8.68 13.12 -37.75
CA LEU A 54 -7.70 13.53 -36.78
C LEU A 54 -7.93 12.89 -35.38
N GLY A 55 -8.76 11.85 -35.32
CA GLY A 55 -8.93 11.06 -34.13
C GLY A 55 -7.59 10.47 -33.63
N PHE A 56 -7.43 10.35 -32.35
CA PHE A 56 -6.22 9.78 -31.72
C PHE A 56 -6.57 8.93 -30.50
N SER A 57 -5.65 8.07 -30.11
CA SER A 57 -5.70 7.34 -28.83
C SER A 57 -4.58 7.81 -27.92
N THR A 58 -4.87 7.89 -26.62
CA THR A 58 -3.84 8.13 -25.61
C THR A 58 -2.98 6.89 -25.40
N GLY A 59 -1.89 7.01 -24.68
CA GLY A 59 -1.30 5.88 -23.96
C GLY A 59 -2.19 5.42 -22.83
N ASP A 60 -1.76 4.41 -22.08
CA ASP A 60 -2.41 3.98 -20.84
C ASP A 60 -2.45 5.15 -19.83
N LEU A 61 -3.66 5.64 -19.54
CA LEU A 61 -3.88 6.73 -18.57
C LEU A 61 -4.13 6.24 -17.16
N ARG A 62 -4.21 4.93 -16.97
CA ARG A 62 -4.13 4.39 -15.60
C ARG A 62 -2.75 4.75 -15.11
N GLY A 63 -2.57 5.53 -14.12
CA GLY A 63 -1.26 5.68 -13.50
C GLY A 63 -0.63 4.28 -13.39
N ALA A 64 0.69 4.14 -13.50
CA ALA A 64 1.36 2.93 -13.06
C ALA A 64 0.70 2.51 -11.76
N ASP A 65 0.26 1.23 -11.66
CA ASP A 65 -0.40 0.69 -10.46
C ASP A 65 0.18 1.37 -9.26
N GLY A 66 -0.69 2.10 -8.50
CA GLY A 66 -0.23 3.15 -7.59
C GLY A 66 0.99 2.70 -6.81
N THR A 67 2.15 3.16 -7.23
CA THR A 67 3.46 2.72 -6.72
C THR A 67 3.66 3.01 -5.24
N ASN A 68 2.68 3.66 -4.61
CA ASN A 68 2.63 4.02 -3.19
C ASN A 68 1.54 3.27 -2.43
N GLY A 69 1.01 2.19 -2.96
CA GLY A 69 -0.06 1.45 -2.32
C GLY A 69 0.42 0.55 -1.21
N ILE A 70 -0.18 0.68 -0.04
CA ILE A 70 -0.20 -0.38 0.95
C ILE A 70 -1.20 -1.42 0.45
N LEU A 71 -0.72 -2.60 0.09
CA LEU A 71 -1.58 -3.71 -0.30
C LEU A 71 -1.77 -4.66 0.89
N LEU A 72 -3.00 -4.86 1.33
CA LEU A 72 -3.33 -5.84 2.35
C LEU A 72 -3.31 -7.25 1.72
N LEU A 73 -2.38 -8.09 2.14
CA LEU A 73 -2.24 -9.47 1.66
C LEU A 73 -3.00 -10.48 2.52
N GLY A 74 -3.21 -10.18 3.80
CA GLY A 74 -3.92 -11.07 4.70
C GLY A 74 -4.35 -10.39 5.98
N THR A 75 -5.41 -10.92 6.60
CA THR A 75 -5.93 -10.42 7.88
C THR A 75 -6.51 -11.54 8.71
N ILE A 76 -6.42 -11.40 10.02
CA ILE A 76 -7.18 -12.20 10.99
C ILE A 76 -8.44 -11.40 11.33
N THR A 77 -9.59 -11.97 11.02
CA THR A 77 -10.90 -11.31 11.20
C THR A 77 -11.59 -11.69 12.52
N SER A 78 -11.11 -12.76 13.17
CA SER A 78 -11.64 -13.23 14.45
C SER A 78 -10.49 -13.71 15.34
N PRO A 79 -10.53 -13.49 16.66
CA PRO A 79 -9.50 -13.98 17.56
C PRO A 79 -9.30 -15.48 17.45
N VAL A 80 -8.05 -15.91 17.44
CA VAL A 80 -7.64 -17.31 17.48
C VAL A 80 -7.12 -17.64 18.86
N GLU A 81 -7.61 -18.72 19.42
CA GLU A 81 -7.12 -19.24 20.68
C GLU A 81 -6.23 -20.47 20.38
N VAL A 82 -5.00 -20.46 20.91
CA VAL A 82 -4.02 -21.52 20.76
C VAL A 82 -3.78 -22.14 22.13
N SER A 83 -4.14 -23.42 22.25
CA SER A 83 -3.94 -24.22 23.47
C SER A 83 -2.98 -25.39 23.25
N ASP A 84 -2.43 -25.54 22.06
CA ASP A 84 -1.54 -26.64 21.74
C ASP A 84 -0.14 -26.43 22.33
N THR A 85 0.42 -27.50 22.86
CA THR A 85 1.79 -27.54 23.37
C THR A 85 2.84 -27.79 22.28
N GLY A 86 2.43 -27.75 21.04
CA GLY A 86 3.27 -27.72 19.85
C GLY A 86 2.86 -26.55 18.97
N TYR A 87 3.75 -26.13 18.08
CA TYR A 87 3.45 -25.00 17.20
C TYR A 87 2.24 -25.26 16.30
N THR A 88 1.25 -24.41 16.42
CA THR A 88 0.02 -24.41 15.62
C THR A 88 -0.04 -23.15 14.79
N THR A 89 -0.44 -23.28 13.52
CA THR A 89 -0.58 -22.15 12.59
C THR A 89 -1.77 -21.28 12.99
N ALA A 90 -1.49 -20.16 13.64
CA ALA A 90 -2.51 -19.29 14.24
C ALA A 90 -3.27 -18.43 13.22
N ASN A 91 -2.68 -18.13 12.05
CA ASN A 91 -3.36 -17.38 11.00
C ASN A 91 -4.18 -18.27 10.04
N ALA A 92 -4.20 -19.58 10.28
CA ALA A 92 -4.98 -20.52 9.47
C ALA A 92 -6.46 -20.58 9.88
N ILE A 93 -7.08 -19.49 10.29
CA ILE A 93 -8.54 -19.43 10.45
C ILE A 93 -9.17 -19.56 9.07
N GLY A 94 -9.73 -20.73 8.80
CA GLY A 94 -10.18 -21.08 7.46
C GLY A 94 -9.21 -21.94 6.66
N GLY A 95 -8.04 -22.28 7.23
CA GLY A 95 -7.22 -23.38 6.75
C GLY A 95 -6.01 -23.02 5.89
N SER A 96 -5.60 -21.74 5.77
CA SER A 96 -4.46 -21.40 4.91
C SER A 96 -3.59 -20.30 5.49
N PRO A 97 -2.26 -20.41 5.42
CA PRO A 97 -1.35 -19.30 5.65
C PRO A 97 -1.58 -18.20 4.60
N TRP A 98 -1.12 -16.97 4.88
CA TRP A 98 -1.23 -15.88 3.94
C TRP A 98 -0.27 -16.07 2.76
N ALA A 99 -0.83 -16.11 1.56
CA ALA A 99 -0.04 -16.22 0.34
C ALA A 99 0.49 -14.84 -0.07
N VAL A 100 1.77 -14.77 -0.37
CA VAL A 100 2.41 -13.65 -1.04
C VAL A 100 2.52 -14.04 -2.52
N PRO A 101 1.76 -13.40 -3.42
CA PRO A 101 1.79 -13.71 -4.84
C PRO A 101 3.17 -13.47 -5.46
N GLU A 102 3.44 -14.13 -6.56
CA GLU A 102 4.58 -13.80 -7.42
C GLU A 102 4.54 -12.32 -7.81
N ASN A 103 5.67 -11.74 -8.12
CA ASN A 103 5.82 -10.34 -8.49
C ASN A 103 5.38 -9.31 -7.43
N THR A 104 5.08 -9.73 -6.20
CA THR A 104 4.80 -8.79 -5.10
C THR A 104 6.07 -8.07 -4.67
N LEU A 105 7.13 -8.81 -4.38
CA LEU A 105 8.43 -8.25 -3.99
C LEU A 105 9.36 -8.20 -5.20
N LYS A 106 9.17 -7.24 -6.10
CA LYS A 106 9.97 -7.09 -7.33
C LYS A 106 11.32 -6.48 -7.06
N ASP A 107 11.33 -5.36 -6.34
CA ASP A 107 12.51 -4.51 -6.22
C ASP A 107 13.17 -4.69 -4.86
N THR A 108 14.48 -4.50 -4.80
CA THR A 108 15.22 -4.42 -3.54
C THR A 108 14.66 -3.26 -2.71
N GLY A 109 14.34 -3.54 -1.44
CA GLY A 109 13.70 -2.59 -0.55
C GLY A 109 12.19 -2.75 -0.45
N ASP A 110 11.53 -3.47 -1.37
CA ASP A 110 10.13 -3.86 -1.20
C ASP A 110 9.96 -4.58 0.14
N THR A 111 8.91 -4.23 0.87
CA THR A 111 8.75 -4.65 2.27
C THR A 111 7.42 -5.34 2.50
N LEU A 112 7.45 -6.46 3.19
CA LEU A 112 6.27 -7.01 3.86
C LEU A 112 6.26 -6.51 5.30
N ARG A 113 5.15 -5.95 5.74
CA ARG A 113 4.91 -5.60 7.14
C ARG A 113 3.85 -6.50 7.72
N LEU A 114 4.18 -7.13 8.84
CA LEU A 114 3.26 -7.94 9.61
C LEU A 114 2.97 -7.24 10.93
N GLU A 115 1.70 -6.99 11.20
CA GLU A 115 1.20 -6.46 12.46
C GLU A 115 0.41 -7.55 13.18
N LEU A 116 0.73 -7.81 14.43
CA LEU A 116 0.08 -8.80 15.27
C LEU A 116 -0.32 -8.19 16.60
N THR A 117 -1.43 -8.65 17.16
CA THR A 117 -1.77 -8.41 18.56
C THR A 117 -1.96 -9.75 19.26
N VAL A 118 -1.10 -10.01 20.23
CA VAL A 118 -1.04 -11.27 20.97
C VAL A 118 -1.36 -11.02 22.44
N ILE A 119 -2.20 -11.87 23.03
CA ILE A 119 -2.46 -11.91 24.44
C ILE A 119 -1.96 -13.26 24.93
N PRO A 120 -0.76 -13.33 25.51
CA PRO A 120 -0.27 -14.55 26.11
C PRO A 120 -1.01 -14.79 27.43
N LYS A 121 -1.24 -16.06 27.74
CA LYS A 121 -1.72 -16.45 29.04
C LYS A 121 -0.72 -17.41 29.63
N LYS A 122 -0.16 -17.06 30.78
CA LYS A 122 0.85 -17.90 31.44
C LYS A 122 0.72 -17.82 32.97
N THR A 123 1.20 -18.85 33.64
CA THR A 123 1.51 -18.82 35.05
C THR A 123 3.03 -18.84 35.22
N ASP A 124 3.50 -18.77 36.46
CA ASP A 124 4.93 -18.85 36.79
C ASP A 124 5.56 -20.10 36.17
N GLY A 125 6.65 -19.89 35.42
CA GLY A 125 7.39 -20.98 34.75
C GLY A 125 6.85 -21.39 33.39
N GLU A 126 5.73 -20.83 32.92
CA GLU A 126 5.16 -21.12 31.60
C GLU A 126 5.45 -19.98 30.63
N TYR A 127 5.43 -20.29 29.35
CA TYR A 127 5.61 -19.29 28.29
C TYR A 127 4.73 -19.56 27.08
N THR A 128 4.50 -18.52 26.32
CA THR A 128 3.94 -18.57 24.98
C THR A 128 5.07 -18.32 24.00
N SER A 129 5.26 -19.22 23.06
CA SER A 129 6.19 -19.04 21.97
C SER A 129 5.47 -18.55 20.74
N LEU A 130 6.09 -17.64 20.03
CA LEU A 130 5.59 -17.07 18.77
C LEU A 130 6.70 -17.12 17.75
N ARG A 131 6.42 -17.69 16.58
CA ARG A 131 7.30 -17.66 15.44
C ARG A 131 6.55 -17.35 14.16
N ILE A 132 7.28 -16.87 13.17
CA ILE A 132 6.76 -16.55 11.85
C ILE A 132 7.53 -17.39 10.85
N ASN A 133 6.81 -18.17 10.04
CA ASN A 133 7.40 -18.87 8.90
C ASN A 133 7.25 -17.97 7.68
N VAL A 134 8.32 -17.85 6.92
CA VAL A 134 8.40 -17.10 5.68
C VAL A 134 9.01 -17.99 4.61
N GLY A 135 8.17 -18.52 3.75
CA GLY A 135 8.60 -19.58 2.83
C GLY A 135 9.08 -20.82 3.59
N SER A 136 10.34 -21.18 3.42
CA SER A 136 10.98 -22.32 4.11
C SER A 136 11.74 -21.96 5.38
N ASP A 137 11.84 -20.68 5.72
CA ASP A 137 12.62 -20.20 6.86
C ASP A 137 11.75 -19.70 8.01
N VAL A 138 12.32 -19.59 9.20
CA VAL A 138 11.59 -19.29 10.45
C VAL A 138 12.23 -18.14 11.21
N VAL A 139 11.40 -17.21 11.65
CA VAL A 139 11.75 -16.13 12.59
C VAL A 139 11.18 -16.45 13.96
N GLN A 140 12.01 -16.66 14.95
CA GLN A 140 11.57 -16.79 16.34
C GLN A 140 11.39 -15.38 16.93
N ILE A 141 10.18 -15.06 17.35
CA ILE A 141 9.82 -13.77 17.94
C ILE A 141 9.88 -13.85 19.46
N SER A 142 9.29 -14.89 20.04
CA SER A 142 9.30 -15.14 21.48
C SER A 142 9.49 -16.61 21.77
N GLY A 143 10.05 -16.93 22.91
CA GLY A 143 10.32 -18.29 23.35
C GLY A 143 10.98 -18.33 24.72
N SER A 144 11.70 -19.42 24.99
CA SER A 144 12.42 -19.63 26.24
C SER A 144 13.78 -18.93 26.31
N SER A 145 14.28 -18.41 25.18
CA SER A 145 15.57 -17.72 25.14
C SER A 145 15.47 -16.33 25.80
N PRO A 146 16.47 -15.93 26.60
CA PRO A 146 16.49 -14.57 27.20
C PRO A 146 16.63 -13.46 26.15
N TYR A 147 16.95 -13.81 24.91
CA TYR A 147 17.03 -12.86 23.77
C TYR A 147 15.69 -12.69 23.05
N ASP A 148 14.69 -13.53 23.33
CA ASP A 148 13.37 -13.45 22.76
C ASP A 148 12.49 -12.47 23.56
N ILE A 149 11.40 -12.00 22.94
CA ILE A 149 10.39 -11.22 23.65
C ILE A 149 9.83 -12.11 24.78
N GLN A 150 9.95 -11.64 26.01
CA GLN A 150 9.37 -12.33 27.16
C GLN A 150 7.95 -11.78 27.37
N PHE A 151 6.96 -12.57 27.01
CA PHE A 151 5.57 -12.20 27.23
C PHE A 151 5.20 -12.28 28.72
N GLN A 152 4.48 -11.26 29.20
CA GLN A 152 3.87 -11.24 30.52
C GLN A 152 2.41 -11.67 30.42
N ASN A 153 1.87 -12.18 31.51
CA ASN A 153 0.51 -12.70 31.56
C ASN A 153 -0.53 -11.60 31.35
N ASP A 154 -1.58 -11.94 30.59
CA ASP A 154 -2.78 -11.11 30.34
C ASP A 154 -2.48 -9.68 29.81
N VAL A 155 -1.33 -9.47 29.22
CA VAL A 155 -0.91 -8.20 28.62
C VAL A 155 -1.01 -8.28 27.12
N TRP A 156 -1.46 -7.21 26.51
CA TRP A 156 -1.55 -7.11 25.06
C TRP A 156 -0.20 -6.69 24.48
N TYR A 157 0.29 -7.50 23.58
CA TYR A 157 1.50 -7.21 22.82
C TYR A 157 1.14 -6.91 21.37
N ARG A 158 1.42 -5.70 20.94
CA ARG A 158 1.46 -5.38 19.50
C ARG A 158 2.87 -5.66 19.00
N ILE A 159 2.98 -6.49 17.99
CA ILE A 159 4.24 -6.89 17.38
C ILE A 159 4.19 -6.42 15.93
N GLU A 160 5.20 -5.68 15.53
CA GLU A 160 5.40 -5.28 14.15
C GLU A 160 6.67 -5.94 13.63
N VAL A 161 6.59 -6.55 12.46
CA VAL A 161 7.70 -7.22 11.78
C VAL A 161 7.83 -6.67 10.38
N ASP A 162 8.97 -6.07 10.09
CA ASP A 162 9.32 -5.61 8.75
C ASP A 162 10.27 -6.62 8.11
N MET A 163 9.91 -7.10 6.93
CA MET A 163 10.65 -8.04 6.10
C MET A 163 11.00 -7.35 4.79
N ILE A 164 12.24 -6.85 4.70
CA ILE A 164 12.71 -6.01 3.59
C ILE A 164 13.48 -6.90 2.60
N LYS A 165 13.09 -6.87 1.34
CA LYS A 165 13.80 -7.59 0.29
C LYS A 165 15.19 -7.03 0.09
N ILE A 166 16.22 -7.87 0.19
CA ILE A 166 17.62 -7.53 -0.11
C ILE A 166 18.16 -8.27 -1.35
N SER A 167 17.55 -9.41 -1.70
CA SER A 167 17.77 -10.12 -2.95
C SER A 167 16.55 -10.93 -3.34
N ASP A 168 16.57 -11.61 -4.48
CA ASP A 168 15.43 -12.40 -4.96
C ASP A 168 15.06 -13.60 -4.06
N THR A 169 15.96 -14.01 -3.18
CA THR A 169 15.75 -15.13 -2.26
C THR A 169 15.90 -14.73 -0.80
N THR A 170 16.24 -13.48 -0.49
CA THR A 170 16.67 -13.10 0.84
C THR A 170 15.93 -11.86 1.36
N LEU A 171 15.46 -11.96 2.58
CA LEU A 171 14.83 -10.85 3.33
C LEU A 171 15.71 -10.45 4.52
N HIS A 172 15.79 -9.16 4.78
CA HIS A 172 16.23 -8.62 6.06
C HIS A 172 15.01 -8.44 6.94
N VAL A 173 15.01 -9.07 8.11
CA VAL A 173 13.87 -9.05 9.03
C VAL A 173 14.23 -8.29 10.28
N SER A 174 13.43 -7.31 10.61
CA SER A 174 13.46 -6.60 11.88
C SER A 174 12.10 -6.66 12.55
N TYR A 175 12.07 -6.81 13.85
CA TYR A 175 10.80 -6.79 14.59
C TYR A 175 10.93 -6.00 15.88
N HIS A 176 9.80 -5.45 16.31
CA HIS A 176 9.67 -4.79 17.59
C HIS A 176 8.31 -5.10 18.22
N SER A 177 8.28 -5.11 19.52
CA SER A 177 7.05 -5.25 20.28
C SER A 177 6.72 -3.97 21.00
N ILE A 178 5.45 -3.65 21.03
CA ILE A 178 4.88 -2.55 21.80
C ILE A 178 3.99 -3.21 22.85
N LEU A 179 4.29 -2.97 24.11
CA LEU A 179 3.48 -3.41 25.21
C LEU A 179 2.34 -2.41 25.40
N GLU A 180 1.10 -2.86 25.22
CA GLU A 180 -0.09 -2.09 25.56
C GLU A 180 -0.66 -2.60 26.88
N ALA A 181 -0.23 -2.01 27.97
CA ALA A 181 -0.72 -2.34 29.31
C ALA A 181 -1.79 -1.35 29.73
N GLN A 182 -3.02 -1.82 29.93
CA GLN A 182 -4.06 -1.03 30.61
C GLN A 182 -4.16 -1.49 32.07
N GLY A 183 -3.83 -0.59 32.98
CA GLY A 183 -4.08 -0.80 34.41
C GLY A 183 -3.21 -1.84 35.11
N LEU A 184 -1.97 -2.03 34.65
CA LEU A 184 -1.04 -2.97 35.27
C LEU A 184 -0.19 -2.34 36.36
N ASP A 185 -0.04 -3.07 37.44
CA ASP A 185 0.98 -2.81 38.45
C ASP A 185 2.31 -3.42 37.94
N PHE A 186 3.26 -2.56 37.57
CA PHE A 186 4.61 -3.03 37.28
C PHE A 186 5.37 -3.23 38.58
N TYR A 187 5.73 -4.46 38.90
CA TYR A 187 6.69 -4.78 39.92
C TYR A 187 8.10 -4.58 39.39
N SER A 188 8.70 -3.45 39.71
CA SER A 188 10.12 -3.21 39.51
C SER A 188 10.78 -3.22 40.90
N GLY A 189 11.30 -4.38 41.27
CA GLY A 189 11.93 -4.51 42.62
C GLY A 189 11.00 -4.04 43.74
N ASN A 190 11.08 -4.07 44.90
CA ASN A 190 10.21 -3.81 46.04
C ASN A 190 9.22 -2.60 45.96
N SER A 191 8.87 -2.10 44.81
CA SER A 191 7.94 -0.96 44.70
C SER A 191 6.92 -1.22 43.60
N ALA A 192 5.64 -1.31 43.96
CA ALA A 192 4.53 -1.34 43.02
C ALA A 192 4.28 0.09 42.53
N THR A 193 4.41 0.31 41.22
CA THR A 193 4.03 1.57 40.59
C THR A 193 2.83 1.31 39.71
N SER A 194 1.65 1.78 40.13
CA SER A 194 0.44 1.70 39.30
C SER A 194 0.49 2.80 38.25
N PHE A 195 0.42 2.41 36.96
CA PHE A 195 0.24 3.33 35.87
C PHE A 195 -1.22 3.25 35.36
N SER A 196 -1.96 4.32 35.50
CA SER A 196 -3.25 4.48 34.81
C SER A 196 -3.01 5.11 33.45
N GLY A 197 -2.73 4.27 32.44
CA GLY A 197 -2.50 4.70 31.07
C GLY A 197 -1.81 3.63 30.25
N ALA A 198 -1.86 3.75 28.92
CA ALA A 198 -1.12 2.86 28.03
C ALA A 198 0.39 3.14 28.18
N VAL A 199 1.15 2.14 28.64
CA VAL A 199 2.61 2.22 28.67
C VAL A 199 3.14 1.61 27.39
N TYR A 200 3.76 2.43 26.56
CA TYR A 200 4.41 1.99 25.34
C TYR A 200 5.88 1.71 25.61
N ILE A 201 6.24 0.45 25.72
CA ILE A 201 7.64 0.03 25.75
C ILE A 201 7.98 -0.52 24.36
N LYS A 202 8.72 0.24 23.58
CA LYS A 202 9.26 -0.21 22.31
C LYS A 202 10.59 -0.89 22.54
N SER A 203 10.64 -2.21 22.45
CA SER A 203 11.91 -2.94 22.39
C SER A 203 12.18 -3.34 20.95
N ALA A 204 13.22 -2.77 20.34
CA ALA A 204 13.73 -3.28 19.08
C ALA A 204 14.58 -4.51 19.36
N LYS A 205 14.24 -5.65 18.80
CA LYS A 205 15.07 -6.84 18.86
C LYS A 205 15.61 -7.21 17.49
N SER A 206 16.82 -7.63 17.51
CA SER A 206 17.71 -8.15 16.46
C SER A 206 17.15 -8.28 15.04
N SER A 207 17.84 -7.67 14.13
CA SER A 207 17.68 -7.95 12.71
C SER A 207 18.35 -9.29 12.37
N GLN A 208 17.69 -10.07 11.54
CA GLN A 208 18.25 -11.29 10.98
C GLN A 208 18.02 -11.36 9.47
N THR A 209 18.82 -12.15 8.80
CA THR A 209 18.67 -12.40 7.37
C THR A 209 18.00 -13.76 7.20
N LEU A 210 16.91 -13.80 6.42
CA LEU A 210 16.19 -15.02 6.07
C LEU A 210 16.45 -15.39 4.62
N ASN A 211 16.59 -16.69 4.38
CA ASN A 211 16.54 -17.24 3.03
C ASN A 211 15.17 -17.89 2.81
N VAL A 212 14.33 -17.26 2.00
CA VAL A 212 12.95 -17.72 1.75
C VAL A 212 12.89 -19.08 1.04
N GLY A 213 14.03 -19.56 0.50
CA GLY A 213 14.14 -20.85 -0.16
C GLY A 213 13.60 -20.88 -1.59
N THR A 214 13.03 -19.78 -2.06
CA THR A 214 12.51 -19.63 -3.42
C THR A 214 12.80 -18.24 -3.96
N ASN A 215 12.78 -18.08 -5.28
CA ASN A 215 12.86 -16.76 -5.90
C ASN A 215 11.50 -16.07 -5.74
N MET A 216 11.46 -15.03 -4.91
CA MET A 216 10.25 -14.30 -4.52
C MET A 216 9.63 -13.47 -5.66
N VAL A 217 10.39 -13.23 -6.73
CA VAL A 217 9.87 -12.51 -7.89
C VAL A 217 9.05 -13.43 -8.77
N SER A 218 9.54 -14.64 -9.01
CA SER A 218 8.94 -15.57 -9.97
C SER A 218 8.08 -16.68 -9.33
N ASN A 219 8.07 -16.78 -8.01
CA ASN A 219 7.30 -17.81 -7.30
C ASN A 219 6.55 -17.21 -6.10
N PRO A 220 5.31 -17.64 -5.88
CA PRO A 220 4.58 -17.30 -4.66
C PRO A 220 5.22 -18.02 -3.45
N PHE A 221 5.06 -17.45 -2.28
CA PHE A 221 5.43 -18.07 -1.02
C PHE A 221 4.41 -17.72 0.06
N ASN A 222 4.49 -18.40 1.19
CA ASN A 222 3.54 -18.22 2.28
C ASN A 222 4.22 -17.54 3.49
N VAL A 223 3.42 -16.74 4.19
CA VAL A 223 3.74 -16.23 5.53
C VAL A 223 2.73 -16.82 6.51
N SER A 224 3.23 -17.52 7.53
CA SER A 224 2.37 -18.03 8.60
C SER A 224 2.87 -17.61 9.98
N VAL A 225 1.92 -17.39 10.87
CA VAL A 225 2.16 -17.11 12.27
C VAL A 225 1.86 -18.37 13.05
N GLU A 226 2.83 -18.85 13.79
CA GLU A 226 2.67 -20.05 14.61
C GLU A 226 2.89 -19.71 16.07
N MET A 227 2.04 -20.30 16.90
CA MET A 227 2.08 -20.14 18.35
C MET A 227 2.05 -21.51 19.03
N GLU A 228 2.69 -21.58 20.18
CA GLU A 228 2.57 -22.70 21.12
C GLU A 228 2.48 -22.17 22.54
N VAL A 229 1.90 -22.95 23.41
CA VAL A 229 1.87 -22.72 24.85
C VAL A 229 2.50 -23.90 25.58
N THR A 230 3.16 -23.66 26.71
CA THR A 230 3.73 -24.77 27.49
C THR A 230 2.67 -25.56 28.26
N ASN A 231 1.48 -25.00 28.42
CA ASN A 231 0.39 -25.65 29.14
C ASN A 231 -0.96 -25.31 28.49
N ALA A 232 -1.65 -26.35 28.02
CA ALA A 232 -2.94 -26.25 27.34
C ALA A 232 -4.05 -25.59 28.17
N SER A 233 -3.93 -25.58 29.50
CA SER A 233 -4.88 -24.92 30.38
C SER A 233 -4.79 -23.38 30.34
N TYR A 234 -3.76 -22.85 29.72
CA TYR A 234 -3.51 -21.41 29.60
C TYR A 234 -3.34 -21.02 28.12
N PRO A 235 -4.43 -20.99 27.35
CA PRO A 235 -4.35 -20.70 25.93
C PRO A 235 -3.94 -19.24 25.68
N ALA A 236 -3.08 -19.05 24.71
CA ALA A 236 -2.75 -17.72 24.20
C ALA A 236 -3.75 -17.31 23.10
N LYS A 237 -3.93 -16.01 22.90
CA LYS A 237 -4.83 -15.47 21.87
C LYS A 237 -4.08 -14.59 20.89
N LEU A 238 -4.30 -14.84 19.61
CA LEU A 238 -3.97 -13.93 18.53
C LEU A 238 -5.24 -13.19 18.14
N THR A 239 -5.37 -11.92 18.56
CA THR A 239 -6.62 -11.17 18.41
C THR A 239 -6.66 -10.34 17.14
N HIS A 240 -5.48 -10.01 16.60
CA HIS A 240 -5.34 -9.22 15.39
C HIS A 240 -4.10 -9.67 14.62
N GLY A 241 -4.21 -9.71 13.32
CA GLY A 241 -3.10 -9.98 12.43
C GLY A 241 -3.37 -9.39 11.06
N LYS A 242 -2.39 -8.69 10.51
CA LYS A 242 -2.44 -8.14 9.16
C LYS A 242 -1.08 -8.24 8.51
N LEU A 243 -1.07 -8.73 7.28
CA LEU A 243 0.11 -8.73 6.43
C LEU A 243 -0.09 -7.72 5.30
N TYR A 244 0.82 -6.79 5.19
CA TYR A 244 0.83 -5.76 4.17
C TYR A 244 2.05 -5.89 3.27
N PHE A 245 1.89 -5.51 2.03
CA PHE A 245 2.98 -5.16 1.15
C PHE A 245 3.14 -3.65 1.08
N LEU A 246 4.35 -3.18 1.24
CA LEU A 246 4.75 -1.77 1.16
C LEU A 246 5.74 -1.62 0.01
N LYS A 247 5.33 -0.94 -1.04
CA LYS A 247 6.23 -0.63 -2.16
C LYS A 247 7.23 0.44 -1.72
N GLN A 248 8.51 0.19 -1.93
CA GLN A 248 9.51 1.25 -1.81
C GLN A 248 9.41 2.21 -3.01
N LEU A 249 9.49 3.51 -2.73
CA LEU A 249 9.49 4.59 -3.73
C LEU A 249 10.85 4.79 -4.35
#